data_d590eb5a3787a90801881f9b4e2d4fd9
#
_entry.id   d590eb5a3787a90801881f9b4e2d4fd9
#
_cell.length_a   1.000
_cell.length_b   1.000
_cell.length_c   1.000
_cell.angle_alpha   90.00
_cell.angle_beta   90.00
_cell.angle_gamma   90.00
#
_symmetry.space_group_name_H-M   'P 1'
#
loop_
_entity.id
_entity.type
_entity.pdbx_description
1 polymer ?
#
loop_
_entity_poly.entity_id
_entity_poly.type
_entity_poly.pdbx_seq_one_letter_code
_entity_poly.pdbx_strand_id
1 'polypeptide(L)'
;MVKIAFHTLGCKLNFAESSHLLRKFKDNGFEEVSFNEKADVYVINTCTVTAVAEKKCKYAIRRAAKLNPNAIIAVIGCFSQINPEEIAKIKGVNLILGNEDKNMLFDKVVNMYGKYLTENNSCEKQPLRDVSENCVSDISHLKSFSPSVSSDDRTRGFLKVQDGCDYFCSYCEIPFARGRSRSCTVNQAVQYVRILEQEGKKETVLTGVNIGDFGKGTTENFFDLIKALDLQTTMQRFRISSIEPDLLSKQIIDFCASSRSFMPHFHIPLQSGSNTVLKLMNRHYTREDFADKVLYIRSVMPHAFIACDVMTGFNGESEKEFQLCVDFLNSLPIAFIHVFPYSDRPDTKADKIPGKVPVHVRKQRSDVLQQLSKKKKRDFYESNIGYTGKILWEETSKNGIMYGFSDNYLRVSRPFDDKLMNSITTEKLSDLSPEGDIFIL
;
A
#
# COMPACT_ATOMS: atom_id res chain seq x y z
N MET A 1 9.16 -23.28 -21.33
CA MET A 1 8.16 -22.69 -20.42
C MET A 1 8.16 -21.20 -20.69
N VAL A 2 6.98 -20.56 -20.74
CA VAL A 2 6.88 -19.12 -21.01
C VAL A 2 7.28 -18.35 -19.76
N LYS A 3 8.22 -17.42 -19.88
CA LYS A 3 8.75 -16.64 -18.76
C LYS A 3 7.95 -15.36 -18.58
N ILE A 4 7.51 -15.11 -17.37
CA ILE A 4 6.79 -13.90 -16.99
C ILE A 4 7.51 -13.15 -15.87
N ALA A 5 7.56 -11.82 -15.97
CA ALA A 5 8.12 -10.95 -14.95
C ALA A 5 7.13 -9.87 -14.55
N PHE A 6 6.90 -9.73 -13.24
CA PHE A 6 6.07 -8.66 -12.69
C PHE A 6 6.93 -7.55 -12.09
N HIS A 7 6.50 -6.30 -12.28
CA HIS A 7 7.06 -5.15 -11.59
C HIS A 7 5.93 -4.30 -11.00
N THR A 8 5.86 -4.26 -9.68
CA THR A 8 4.79 -3.55 -8.98
C THR A 8 5.30 -2.27 -8.36
N LEU A 9 4.65 -1.18 -8.71
CA LEU A 9 4.88 0.15 -8.14
C LEU A 9 3.64 0.58 -7.34
N GLY A 10 3.86 1.37 -6.28
CA GLY A 10 2.77 1.98 -5.53
C GLY A 10 2.48 1.31 -4.18
N CYS A 11 1.21 1.07 -3.91
CA CYS A 11 0.69 0.74 -2.57
C CYS A 11 0.52 -0.78 -2.34
N LYS A 12 0.15 -1.14 -1.11
CA LYS A 12 -0.12 -2.53 -0.71
C LYS A 12 -1.24 -3.18 -1.55
N LEU A 13 -2.21 -2.38 -2.04
CA LEU A 13 -3.25 -2.87 -2.94
C LEU A 13 -2.66 -3.36 -4.26
N ASN A 14 -1.78 -2.56 -4.89
CA ASN A 14 -1.12 -2.97 -6.13
C ASN A 14 -0.32 -4.27 -5.92
N PHE A 15 0.34 -4.42 -4.77
CA PHE A 15 1.06 -5.66 -4.44
C PHE A 15 0.10 -6.86 -4.31
N ALA A 16 -1.00 -6.72 -3.56
CA ALA A 16 -1.99 -7.78 -3.44
C ALA A 16 -2.59 -8.19 -4.80
N GLU A 17 -2.89 -7.19 -5.65
CA GLU A 17 -3.40 -7.41 -7.00
C GLU A 17 -2.38 -8.11 -7.91
N SER A 18 -1.12 -7.68 -7.88
CA SER A 18 -0.05 -8.31 -8.69
C SER A 18 0.20 -9.75 -8.28
N SER A 19 0.27 -10.06 -6.99
CA SER A 19 0.46 -11.43 -6.51
C SER A 19 -0.70 -12.33 -6.91
N HIS A 20 -1.94 -11.83 -6.80
CA HIS A 20 -3.13 -12.57 -7.25
C HIS A 20 -3.09 -12.87 -8.76
N LEU A 21 -2.73 -11.88 -9.57
CA LEU A 21 -2.61 -12.05 -11.01
C LEU A 21 -1.47 -12.99 -11.38
N LEU A 22 -0.30 -12.85 -10.75
CA LEU A 22 0.86 -13.71 -10.98
C LEU A 22 0.54 -15.18 -10.67
N ARG A 23 -0.19 -15.44 -9.58
CA ARG A 23 -0.63 -16.81 -9.24
C ARG A 23 -1.43 -17.44 -10.39
N LYS A 24 -2.38 -16.69 -11.00
CA LYS A 24 -3.14 -17.18 -12.16
C LYS A 24 -2.23 -17.62 -13.31
N PHE A 25 -1.13 -16.91 -13.57
CA PHE A 25 -0.13 -17.30 -14.57
C PHE A 25 0.64 -18.55 -14.16
N LYS A 26 1.10 -18.64 -12.92
CA LYS A 26 1.86 -19.81 -12.38
C LYS A 26 1.02 -21.07 -12.45
N ASP A 27 -0.26 -21.01 -12.03
CA ASP A 27 -1.21 -22.11 -12.08
C ASP A 27 -1.47 -22.61 -13.51
N ASN A 28 -1.19 -21.76 -14.52
CA ASN A 28 -1.32 -22.09 -15.94
C ASN A 28 0.04 -22.32 -16.64
N GLY A 29 1.09 -22.64 -15.89
CA GLY A 29 2.36 -23.13 -16.43
C GLY A 29 3.35 -22.05 -16.90
N PHE A 30 3.17 -20.78 -16.48
CA PHE A 30 4.18 -19.75 -16.69
C PHE A 30 5.24 -19.82 -15.59
N GLU A 31 6.50 -19.58 -15.97
CA GLU A 31 7.64 -19.48 -15.07
C GLU A 31 7.85 -18.02 -14.64
N GLU A 32 7.76 -17.75 -13.35
CA GLU A 32 8.12 -16.45 -12.81
C GLU A 32 9.63 -16.24 -12.83
N VAL A 33 10.08 -15.11 -13.38
CA VAL A 33 11.48 -14.70 -13.37
C VAL A 33 11.63 -13.29 -12.82
N SER A 34 12.86 -12.94 -12.40
CA SER A 34 13.16 -11.59 -11.95
C SER A 34 12.88 -10.56 -13.05
N PHE A 35 12.34 -9.39 -12.68
CA PHE A 35 12.11 -8.29 -13.64
C PHE A 35 13.40 -7.83 -14.34
N ASN A 36 14.56 -8.16 -13.81
CA ASN A 36 15.86 -7.83 -14.38
C ASN A 36 16.35 -8.87 -15.42
N GLU A 37 15.65 -9.98 -15.52
CA GLU A 37 15.95 -11.05 -16.46
C GLU A 37 15.15 -10.91 -17.77
N LYS A 38 15.58 -11.63 -18.80
CA LYS A 38 14.85 -11.70 -20.06
C LYS A 38 13.60 -12.56 -19.87
N ALA A 39 12.42 -11.96 -20.04
CA ALA A 39 11.13 -12.63 -19.97
C ALA A 39 10.38 -12.51 -21.33
N ASP A 40 9.42 -13.39 -21.54
CA ASP A 40 8.53 -13.36 -22.70
C ASP A 40 7.36 -12.39 -22.49
N VAL A 41 6.98 -12.20 -21.22
CA VAL A 41 5.91 -11.30 -20.81
C VAL A 41 6.41 -10.44 -19.63
N TYR A 42 6.24 -9.13 -19.74
CA TYR A 42 6.43 -8.19 -18.63
C TYR A 42 5.11 -7.55 -18.25
N VAL A 43 4.75 -7.62 -16.98
CA VAL A 43 3.58 -6.94 -16.42
C VAL A 43 4.04 -5.84 -15.47
N ILE A 44 3.68 -4.60 -15.78
CA ILE A 44 4.01 -3.44 -14.94
C ILE A 44 2.73 -2.90 -14.30
N ASN A 45 2.58 -3.12 -12.99
CA ASN A 45 1.47 -2.55 -12.21
C ASN A 45 1.86 -1.16 -11.73
N THR A 46 1.16 -0.14 -12.23
CA THR A 46 1.55 1.26 -12.17
C THR A 46 0.87 2.05 -11.07
N CYS A 47 1.49 3.15 -10.68
CA CYS A 47 1.01 4.08 -9.66
C CYS A 47 1.00 5.52 -10.20
N THR A 48 -0.02 6.30 -9.80
CA THR A 48 -0.19 7.71 -10.17
C THR A 48 -0.10 8.67 -8.98
N VAL A 49 0.14 8.20 -7.75
CA VAL A 49 0.07 9.04 -6.53
C VAL A 49 1.07 10.20 -6.54
N THR A 50 2.21 10.07 -7.21
CA THR A 50 3.22 11.14 -7.34
C THR A 50 3.83 11.17 -8.75
N ALA A 51 4.27 12.35 -9.21
CA ALA A 51 5.02 12.49 -10.47
C ALA A 51 6.29 11.63 -10.51
N VAL A 52 6.92 11.40 -9.35
CA VAL A 52 8.07 10.49 -9.22
C VAL A 52 7.64 9.04 -9.48
N ALA A 53 6.47 8.63 -8.99
CA ALA A 53 5.94 7.27 -9.25
C ALA A 53 5.69 7.06 -10.74
N GLU A 54 5.09 8.02 -11.44
CA GLU A 54 4.89 7.94 -12.89
C GLU A 54 6.20 7.87 -13.67
N LYS A 55 7.21 8.69 -13.30
CA LYS A 55 8.54 8.59 -13.91
C LYS A 55 9.15 7.20 -13.74
N LYS A 56 8.99 6.59 -12.55
CA LYS A 56 9.44 5.21 -12.30
C LYS A 56 8.67 4.19 -13.16
N CYS A 57 7.34 4.38 -13.33
CA CYS A 57 6.54 3.54 -14.23
C CYS A 57 7.07 3.60 -15.67
N LYS A 58 7.26 4.79 -16.21
CA LYS A 58 7.79 5.00 -17.56
C LYS A 58 9.21 4.40 -17.73
N TYR A 59 10.05 4.52 -16.69
CA TYR A 59 11.37 3.89 -16.68
C TYR A 59 11.27 2.37 -16.72
N ALA A 60 10.41 1.76 -15.89
CA ALA A 60 10.22 0.32 -15.88
C ALA A 60 9.73 -0.23 -17.22
N ILE A 61 8.77 0.45 -17.87
CA ILE A 61 8.27 0.08 -19.20
C ILE A 61 9.41 0.10 -20.24
N ARG A 62 10.17 1.20 -20.30
CA ARG A 62 11.30 1.31 -21.24
C ARG A 62 12.38 0.26 -20.98
N ARG A 63 12.62 -0.07 -19.71
CA ARG A 63 13.57 -1.11 -19.31
C ARG A 63 13.13 -2.48 -19.79
N ALA A 64 11.86 -2.85 -19.60
CA ALA A 64 11.30 -4.10 -20.11
C ALA A 64 11.47 -4.22 -21.63
N ALA A 65 11.12 -3.17 -22.38
CA ALA A 65 11.29 -3.12 -23.84
C ALA A 65 12.74 -3.26 -24.30
N LYS A 66 13.71 -2.81 -23.47
CA LYS A 66 15.14 -2.97 -23.76
C LYS A 66 15.64 -4.38 -23.45
N LEU A 67 15.16 -5.00 -22.36
CA LEU A 67 15.57 -6.35 -21.94
C LEU A 67 15.14 -7.41 -22.94
N ASN A 68 13.92 -7.34 -23.45
CA ASN A 68 13.45 -8.21 -24.52
C ASN A 68 12.54 -7.42 -25.48
N PRO A 69 13.09 -6.98 -26.61
CA PRO A 69 12.32 -6.25 -27.62
C PRO A 69 11.12 -7.02 -28.23
N ASN A 70 11.08 -8.33 -28.05
CA ASN A 70 10.03 -9.20 -28.57
C ASN A 70 9.06 -9.67 -27.47
N ALA A 71 9.19 -9.17 -26.25
CA ALA A 71 8.28 -9.50 -25.17
C ALA A 71 6.93 -8.79 -25.32
N ILE A 72 5.89 -9.41 -24.80
CA ILE A 72 4.61 -8.73 -24.52
C ILE A 72 4.79 -7.86 -23.29
N ILE A 73 4.56 -6.56 -23.42
CA ILE A 73 4.59 -5.60 -22.33
C ILE A 73 3.16 -5.16 -22.00
N ALA A 74 2.65 -5.65 -20.89
CA ALA A 74 1.34 -5.29 -20.35
C ALA A 74 1.48 -4.26 -19.22
N VAL A 75 0.79 -3.15 -19.34
CA VAL A 75 0.80 -2.06 -18.34
C VAL A 75 -0.59 -1.96 -17.72
N ILE A 76 -0.65 -2.09 -16.40
CA ILE A 76 -1.90 -2.11 -15.62
C ILE A 76 -1.84 -1.11 -14.47
N GLY A 77 -2.96 -0.79 -13.85
CA GLY A 77 -2.99 -0.03 -12.58
C GLY A 77 -3.46 1.42 -12.69
N CYS A 78 -3.12 2.23 -11.68
CA CYS A 78 -3.69 3.56 -11.54
C CYS A 78 -3.23 4.54 -12.64
N PHE A 79 -1.95 4.49 -13.03
CA PHE A 79 -1.45 5.36 -14.09
C PHE A 79 -2.02 4.95 -15.46
N SER A 80 -2.22 3.64 -15.71
CA SER A 80 -2.89 3.16 -16.91
C SER A 80 -4.35 3.63 -17.00
N GLN A 81 -5.04 3.70 -15.86
CA GLN A 81 -6.42 4.17 -15.81
C GLN A 81 -6.55 5.67 -16.12
N ILE A 82 -5.62 6.49 -15.58
CA ILE A 82 -5.69 7.96 -15.69
C ILE A 82 -5.13 8.46 -17.03
N ASN A 83 -4.00 7.90 -17.47
CA ASN A 83 -3.25 8.40 -18.62
C ASN A 83 -2.90 7.28 -19.64
N PRO A 84 -3.88 6.52 -20.16
CA PRO A 84 -3.61 5.42 -21.09
C PRO A 84 -2.95 5.92 -22.38
N GLU A 85 -3.34 7.09 -22.88
CA GLU A 85 -2.78 7.69 -24.10
C GLU A 85 -1.29 8.04 -23.96
N GLU A 86 -0.85 8.44 -22.76
CA GLU A 86 0.57 8.70 -22.52
C GLU A 86 1.39 7.42 -22.50
N ILE A 87 0.81 6.34 -21.97
CA ILE A 87 1.45 5.02 -21.95
C ILE A 87 1.50 4.43 -23.36
N ALA A 88 0.46 4.58 -24.15
CA ALA A 88 0.40 4.10 -25.54
C ALA A 88 1.51 4.70 -26.42
N LYS A 89 1.98 5.92 -26.12
CA LYS A 89 3.10 6.56 -26.82
C LYS A 89 4.48 5.96 -26.46
N ILE A 90 4.57 5.09 -25.45
CA ILE A 90 5.84 4.47 -25.06
C ILE A 90 6.06 3.25 -25.96
N LYS A 91 7.13 3.29 -26.75
CA LYS A 91 7.48 2.21 -27.67
C LYS A 91 7.65 0.86 -26.95
N GLY A 92 7.00 -0.17 -27.47
CA GLY A 92 7.07 -1.54 -26.97
C GLY A 92 5.93 -1.92 -26.02
N VAL A 93 5.00 -1.02 -25.69
CA VAL A 93 3.78 -1.37 -24.96
C VAL A 93 2.80 -2.07 -25.89
N ASN A 94 2.32 -3.25 -25.50
CA ASN A 94 1.38 -4.05 -26.29
C ASN A 94 -0.02 -4.07 -25.70
N LEU A 95 -0.16 -3.96 -24.38
CA LEU A 95 -1.43 -4.07 -23.69
C LEU A 95 -1.52 -3.02 -22.58
N ILE A 96 -2.62 -2.29 -22.54
CA ILE A 96 -2.93 -1.31 -21.49
C ILE A 96 -4.28 -1.68 -20.89
N LEU A 97 -4.32 -1.95 -19.58
CA LEU A 97 -5.54 -2.27 -18.86
C LEU A 97 -5.78 -1.30 -17.70
N GLY A 98 -7.02 -0.88 -17.56
CA GLY A 98 -7.50 -0.10 -16.42
C GLY A 98 -7.59 -0.92 -15.13
N ASN A 99 -8.08 -0.29 -14.07
CA ASN A 99 -8.19 -0.94 -12.77
C ASN A 99 -9.32 -1.99 -12.72
N GLU A 100 -10.39 -1.83 -13.50
CA GLU A 100 -11.44 -2.84 -13.64
C GLU A 100 -10.97 -3.99 -14.53
N ASP A 101 -10.26 -3.66 -15.59
CA ASP A 101 -9.92 -4.57 -16.68
C ASP A 101 -8.77 -5.54 -16.35
N LYS A 102 -8.10 -5.36 -15.19
CA LYS A 102 -6.98 -6.21 -14.74
C LYS A 102 -7.30 -7.70 -14.72
N ASN A 103 -8.55 -8.07 -14.45
CA ASN A 103 -8.97 -9.47 -14.40
C ASN A 103 -8.87 -10.15 -15.78
N MET A 104 -8.89 -9.37 -16.86
CA MET A 104 -8.73 -9.87 -18.25
C MET A 104 -7.26 -10.06 -18.64
N LEU A 105 -6.29 -9.65 -17.79
CA LEU A 105 -4.87 -9.66 -18.10
C LEU A 105 -4.39 -11.02 -18.62
N PHE A 106 -4.73 -12.10 -17.90
CA PHE A 106 -4.31 -13.46 -18.26
C PHE A 106 -4.82 -13.84 -19.64
N ASP A 107 -6.12 -13.69 -19.88
CA ASP A 107 -6.77 -14.11 -21.14
C ASP A 107 -6.25 -13.29 -22.31
N LYS A 108 -6.05 -11.98 -22.12
CA LYS A 108 -5.47 -11.08 -23.14
C LYS A 108 -4.03 -11.46 -23.48
N VAL A 109 -3.18 -11.69 -22.48
CA VAL A 109 -1.78 -12.08 -22.69
C VAL A 109 -1.70 -13.44 -23.39
N VAL A 110 -2.48 -14.44 -22.97
CA VAL A 110 -2.50 -15.76 -23.61
C VAL A 110 -2.94 -15.67 -25.06
N ASN A 111 -3.99 -14.90 -25.36
CA ASN A 111 -4.46 -14.68 -26.72
C ASN A 111 -3.41 -13.97 -27.61
N MET A 112 -2.74 -12.95 -27.07
CA MET A 112 -1.65 -12.26 -27.77
C MET A 112 -0.46 -13.18 -28.02
N TYR A 113 -0.09 -13.99 -27.02
CA TYR A 113 1.02 -14.93 -27.13
C TYR A 113 0.72 -16.06 -28.14
N GLY A 114 -0.52 -16.56 -28.15
CA GLY A 114 -0.98 -17.56 -29.11
C GLY A 114 -0.91 -17.05 -30.56
N LYS A 115 -1.37 -15.82 -30.82
CA LYS A 115 -1.24 -15.15 -32.14
C LYS A 115 0.23 -14.99 -32.51
N TYR A 116 1.07 -14.54 -31.61
CA TYR A 116 2.51 -14.39 -31.83
C TYR A 116 3.19 -15.71 -32.25
N LEU A 117 2.81 -16.84 -31.64
CA LEU A 117 3.36 -18.16 -31.99
C LEU A 117 2.88 -18.62 -33.36
N THR A 118 1.63 -18.37 -33.76
CA THR A 118 1.08 -18.75 -35.06
C THR A 118 1.64 -17.92 -36.20
N GLU A 119 1.84 -16.63 -36.01
CA GLU A 119 2.38 -15.71 -37.03
C GLU A 119 3.90 -15.87 -37.19
N ASN A 120 4.66 -16.29 -36.18
CA ASN A 120 6.11 -16.49 -36.25
C ASN A 120 6.55 -17.91 -36.67
N ASN A 121 5.64 -18.79 -37.00
CA ASN A 121 5.98 -20.05 -37.71
C ASN A 121 6.36 -19.84 -39.18
N SER A 122 6.20 -18.64 -39.74
CA SER A 122 6.78 -18.19 -41.00
C SER A 122 8.16 -17.55 -40.73
N CYS A 123 9.15 -17.82 -41.58
CA CYS A 123 10.59 -17.55 -41.41
C CYS A 123 11.06 -16.12 -41.05
N GLU A 124 10.20 -15.17 -40.87
CA GLU A 124 10.53 -13.80 -40.44
C GLU A 124 9.79 -13.43 -39.17
N LYS A 125 10.51 -13.44 -38.06
CA LYS A 125 10.02 -12.98 -36.75
C LYS A 125 9.75 -11.48 -36.81
N GLN A 126 8.50 -11.08 -37.04
CA GLN A 126 8.11 -9.69 -36.90
C GLN A 126 7.96 -9.36 -35.39
N PRO A 127 8.55 -8.27 -34.92
CA PRO A 127 8.37 -7.86 -33.52
C PRO A 127 6.92 -7.42 -33.27
N LEU A 128 6.33 -7.82 -32.14
CA LEU A 128 5.02 -7.36 -31.62
C LEU A 128 4.92 -5.84 -31.41
N ARG A 129 5.89 -5.07 -31.89
CA ARG A 129 6.24 -3.72 -31.45
C ARG A 129 5.23 -2.62 -31.78
N ASP A 130 4.23 -2.85 -32.61
CA ASP A 130 3.40 -1.76 -33.13
C ASP A 130 1.89 -1.93 -32.87
N VAL A 131 1.46 -2.92 -32.10
CA VAL A 131 0.05 -3.12 -31.75
C VAL A 131 -0.13 -2.89 -30.24
N SER A 132 -0.61 -1.71 -29.88
CA SER A 132 -1.02 -1.41 -28.50
C SER A 132 -2.54 -1.58 -28.40
N GLU A 133 -2.98 -2.61 -27.67
CA GLU A 133 -4.39 -2.78 -27.31
C GLU A 133 -4.68 -1.98 -26.04
N ASN A 134 -5.53 -0.97 -26.16
CA ASN A 134 -5.98 -0.15 -25.03
C ASN A 134 -7.38 -0.60 -24.59
N CYS A 135 -7.45 -1.25 -23.42
CA CYS A 135 -8.69 -1.73 -22.83
C CYS A 135 -8.87 -1.06 -21.47
N VAL A 136 -9.14 0.24 -21.46
CA VAL A 136 -9.39 1.01 -20.23
C VAL A 136 -10.87 1.40 -20.21
N SER A 137 -11.61 0.75 -19.30
CA SER A 137 -13.04 1.00 -19.11
C SER A 137 -13.29 2.23 -18.22
N ASP A 138 -14.45 2.86 -18.38
CA ASP A 138 -14.92 3.88 -17.43
C ASP A 138 -15.30 3.23 -16.11
N ILE A 139 -14.66 3.69 -15.03
CA ILE A 139 -14.85 3.18 -13.66
C ILE A 139 -15.80 4.04 -12.81
N SER A 140 -16.40 5.10 -13.39
CA SER A 140 -17.28 6.01 -12.64
C SER A 140 -18.49 5.31 -12.02
N HIS A 141 -18.96 4.25 -12.66
CA HIS A 141 -20.13 3.46 -12.28
C HIS A 141 -19.78 2.07 -11.74
N LEU A 142 -18.50 1.79 -11.51
CA LEU A 142 -18.00 0.50 -11.07
C LEU A 142 -18.56 0.12 -9.69
N LYS A 143 -19.33 -0.97 -9.63
CA LYS A 143 -19.87 -1.55 -8.39
C LYS A 143 -19.23 -2.89 -8.02
N SER A 144 -18.65 -3.58 -8.99
CA SER A 144 -17.98 -4.87 -8.78
C SER A 144 -16.75 -4.71 -7.91
N PHE A 145 -16.50 -5.68 -7.04
CA PHE A 145 -15.31 -5.75 -6.20
C PHE A 145 -14.62 -7.11 -6.42
N SER A 146 -13.34 -7.08 -6.68
CA SER A 146 -12.52 -8.29 -6.75
C SER A 146 -11.55 -8.31 -5.57
N PRO A 147 -11.75 -9.19 -4.58
CA PRO A 147 -10.77 -9.41 -3.52
C PRO A 147 -9.45 -9.88 -4.12
N SER A 148 -8.36 -9.50 -3.49
CA SER A 148 -7.03 -9.93 -3.91
C SER A 148 -6.21 -10.28 -2.68
N VAL A 149 -5.47 -11.38 -2.78
CA VAL A 149 -4.64 -11.91 -1.69
C VAL A 149 -3.21 -12.02 -2.18
N SER A 150 -2.26 -11.57 -1.38
CA SER A 150 -0.83 -11.78 -1.59
C SER A 150 -0.27 -12.61 -0.45
N SER A 151 0.35 -13.74 -0.80
CA SER A 151 1.02 -14.64 0.15
C SER A 151 2.40 -15.11 -0.32
N ASP A 152 2.72 -14.95 -1.61
CA ASP A 152 3.79 -15.71 -2.25
C ASP A 152 5.21 -15.30 -1.82
N ASP A 153 5.47 -14.01 -1.56
CA ASP A 153 6.83 -13.51 -1.34
C ASP A 153 7.10 -12.94 0.06
N ARG A 154 6.16 -13.10 1.00
CA ARG A 154 6.27 -12.44 2.30
C ARG A 154 5.70 -13.29 3.41
N THR A 155 6.30 -13.18 4.59
CA THR A 155 5.83 -13.80 5.83
C THR A 155 4.39 -13.38 6.17
N ARG A 156 3.98 -12.17 5.78
CA ARG A 156 2.64 -11.61 6.03
C ARG A 156 1.76 -11.67 4.79
N GLY A 157 0.51 -12.12 4.95
CA GLY A 157 -0.50 -12.01 3.92
C GLY A 157 -1.07 -10.59 3.81
N PHE A 158 -1.40 -10.15 2.60
CA PHE A 158 -2.13 -8.90 2.36
C PHE A 158 -3.48 -9.24 1.75
N LEU A 159 -4.55 -8.79 2.40
CA LEU A 159 -5.92 -8.99 1.92
C LEU A 159 -6.54 -7.64 1.55
N LYS A 160 -6.87 -7.46 0.27
CA LYS A 160 -7.64 -6.32 -0.20
C LYS A 160 -9.12 -6.55 0.13
N VAL A 161 -9.66 -5.77 1.08
CA VAL A 161 -11.06 -5.84 1.51
C VAL A 161 -11.91 -4.67 1.01
N GLN A 162 -11.26 -3.56 0.60
CA GLN A 162 -11.93 -2.35 0.14
C GLN A 162 -11.13 -1.71 -1.01
N ASP A 163 -11.80 -1.04 -1.94
CA ASP A 163 -11.19 -0.33 -3.08
C ASP A 163 -12.02 0.92 -3.42
N GLY A 164 -11.38 1.88 -4.10
CA GLY A 164 -12.01 3.17 -4.42
C GLY A 164 -12.16 4.08 -3.21
N CYS A 165 -12.61 5.33 -3.44
CA CYS A 165 -12.78 6.32 -2.37
C CYS A 165 -13.79 7.40 -2.76
N ASP A 166 -14.61 7.83 -1.81
CA ASP A 166 -15.62 8.87 -2.00
C ASP A 166 -15.25 10.22 -1.37
N TYR A 167 -14.03 10.38 -0.85
CA TYR A 167 -13.64 11.62 -0.16
C TYR A 167 -13.35 12.76 -1.10
N PHE A 168 -12.85 12.49 -2.31
CA PHE A 168 -12.51 13.53 -3.28
C PHE A 168 -11.64 14.64 -2.69
N CYS A 169 -10.62 14.28 -1.93
CA CYS A 169 -9.63 15.24 -1.44
C CYS A 169 -9.08 16.05 -2.62
N SER A 170 -8.85 17.35 -2.42
CA SER A 170 -8.57 18.29 -3.50
C SER A 170 -7.35 17.95 -4.36
N TYR A 171 -6.40 17.15 -3.84
CA TYR A 171 -5.15 16.74 -4.48
C TYR A 171 -5.17 15.31 -5.03
N CYS A 172 -6.24 14.54 -4.80
CA CYS A 172 -6.22 13.09 -4.94
C CYS A 172 -6.85 12.63 -6.26
N GLU A 173 -6.10 11.85 -7.01
CA GLU A 173 -6.56 11.21 -8.26
C GLU A 173 -7.21 9.84 -8.04
N ILE A 174 -7.15 9.29 -6.83
CA ILE A 174 -7.62 7.93 -6.54
C ILE A 174 -9.10 7.69 -6.87
N PRO A 175 -10.05 8.61 -6.59
CA PRO A 175 -11.43 8.42 -7.03
C PRO A 175 -11.58 8.25 -8.55
N PHE A 176 -10.70 8.88 -9.32
CA PHE A 176 -10.68 8.79 -10.79
C PHE A 176 -9.91 7.57 -11.28
N ALA A 177 -8.90 7.12 -10.51
CA ALA A 177 -8.11 5.95 -10.86
C ALA A 177 -8.75 4.62 -10.42
N ARG A 178 -9.51 4.61 -9.31
CA ARG A 178 -10.06 3.39 -8.70
C ARG A 178 -11.58 3.42 -8.52
N GLY A 179 -12.24 4.52 -8.87
CA GLY A 179 -13.68 4.67 -8.75
C GLY A 179 -14.18 4.91 -7.33
N ARG A 180 -15.47 4.74 -7.14
CA ARG A 180 -16.17 4.89 -5.86
C ARG A 180 -15.81 3.78 -4.87
N SER A 181 -16.03 4.07 -3.59
CA SER A 181 -15.82 3.11 -2.50
C SER A 181 -16.67 1.85 -2.68
N ARG A 182 -16.03 0.70 -2.62
CA ARG A 182 -16.66 -0.62 -2.68
C ARG A 182 -15.83 -1.64 -1.91
N SER A 183 -16.45 -2.71 -1.46
CA SER A 183 -15.79 -3.72 -0.63
C SER A 183 -16.29 -5.13 -0.94
N CYS A 184 -15.55 -6.15 -0.48
CA CYS A 184 -16.11 -7.50 -0.36
C CYS A 184 -17.15 -7.57 0.77
N THR A 185 -17.86 -8.68 0.86
CA THR A 185 -18.66 -8.99 2.03
C THR A 185 -17.80 -9.50 3.18
N VAL A 186 -18.31 -9.42 4.40
CA VAL A 186 -17.65 -10.01 5.59
C VAL A 186 -17.35 -11.49 5.38
N ASN A 187 -18.31 -12.26 4.85
CA ASN A 187 -18.13 -13.68 4.59
C ASN A 187 -17.01 -13.96 3.58
N GLN A 188 -16.91 -13.17 2.51
CA GLN A 188 -15.81 -13.32 1.55
C GLN A 188 -14.46 -13.04 2.23
N ALA A 189 -14.36 -11.99 3.04
CA ALA A 189 -13.12 -11.69 3.77
C ALA A 189 -12.70 -12.83 4.69
N VAL A 190 -13.64 -13.43 5.45
CA VAL A 190 -13.38 -14.61 6.30
C VAL A 190 -12.87 -15.79 5.47
N GLN A 191 -13.46 -16.07 4.32
CA GLN A 191 -13.01 -17.15 3.43
C GLN A 191 -11.58 -16.93 2.93
N TYR A 192 -11.23 -15.70 2.52
CA TYR A 192 -9.88 -15.39 2.07
C TYR A 192 -8.85 -15.49 3.21
N VAL A 193 -9.21 -15.11 4.44
CA VAL A 193 -8.33 -15.30 5.59
C VAL A 193 -8.08 -16.78 5.84
N ARG A 194 -9.10 -17.63 5.74
CA ARG A 194 -8.93 -19.09 5.87
C ARG A 194 -8.00 -19.69 4.82
N ILE A 195 -8.00 -19.15 3.60
CA ILE A 195 -7.01 -19.54 2.57
C ILE A 195 -5.59 -19.18 3.04
N LEU A 196 -5.38 -17.95 3.55
CA LEU A 196 -4.09 -17.56 4.09
C LEU A 196 -3.62 -18.41 5.28
N GLU A 197 -4.56 -18.85 6.12
CA GLU A 197 -4.29 -19.80 7.22
C GLU A 197 -3.82 -21.16 6.71
N GLN A 198 -4.48 -21.68 5.67
CA GLN A 198 -4.10 -22.95 5.01
C GLN A 198 -2.72 -22.83 4.36
N GLU A 199 -2.35 -21.66 3.85
CA GLU A 199 -1.01 -21.35 3.32
C GLU A 199 0.03 -21.11 4.44
N GLY A 200 -0.34 -21.26 5.72
CA GLY A 200 0.53 -21.14 6.87
C GLY A 200 0.86 -19.70 7.29
N LYS A 201 0.16 -18.69 6.75
CA LYS A 201 0.37 -17.28 7.16
C LYS A 201 -0.12 -17.05 8.59
N LYS A 202 0.67 -16.32 9.36
CA LYS A 202 0.39 -16.01 10.77
C LYS A 202 -0.06 -14.58 11.02
N GLU A 203 0.16 -13.71 10.05
CA GLU A 203 -0.30 -12.33 10.08
C GLU A 203 -0.96 -11.93 8.76
N THR A 204 -2.14 -11.31 8.84
CA THR A 204 -2.86 -10.72 7.71
C THR A 204 -2.96 -9.22 7.87
N VAL A 205 -2.52 -8.48 6.86
CA VAL A 205 -2.70 -7.03 6.78
C VAL A 205 -3.93 -6.74 5.94
N LEU A 206 -4.96 -6.20 6.57
CA LEU A 206 -6.16 -5.74 5.87
C LEU A 206 -5.81 -4.48 5.09
N THR A 207 -6.07 -4.47 3.78
CA THR A 207 -5.72 -3.36 2.90
C THR A 207 -6.94 -2.80 2.19
N GLY A 208 -6.94 -1.48 2.02
CA GLY A 208 -7.95 -0.71 1.31
C GLY A 208 -7.39 0.64 0.91
N VAL A 209 -8.11 1.36 0.07
CA VAL A 209 -7.85 2.77 -0.23
C VAL A 209 -8.30 3.64 0.95
N ASN A 210 -9.51 3.38 1.42
CA ASN A 210 -10.11 3.96 2.62
C ASN A 210 -10.83 2.84 3.38
N ILE A 211 -10.07 2.09 4.16
CA ILE A 211 -10.57 0.83 4.76
C ILE A 211 -11.76 1.04 5.70
N GLY A 212 -11.87 2.22 6.32
CA GLY A 212 -12.99 2.57 7.19
C GLY A 212 -14.33 2.69 6.45
N ASP A 213 -14.31 2.88 5.12
CA ASP A 213 -15.49 2.87 4.24
C ASP A 213 -15.96 1.43 3.88
N PHE A 214 -15.37 0.39 4.48
CA PHE A 214 -15.82 -0.99 4.24
C PHE A 214 -17.31 -1.14 4.48
N GLY A 215 -18.00 -1.79 3.55
CA GLY A 215 -19.44 -2.01 3.61
C GLY A 215 -20.31 -0.80 3.28
N LYS A 216 -19.74 0.33 2.85
CA LYS A 216 -20.48 1.52 2.50
C LYS A 216 -21.56 1.24 1.45
N GLY A 217 -22.80 1.63 1.77
CA GLY A 217 -23.97 1.35 0.92
C GLY A 217 -24.55 -0.07 1.07
N THR A 218 -24.07 -0.85 2.03
CA THR A 218 -24.59 -2.16 2.43
C THR A 218 -25.06 -2.14 3.89
N THR A 219 -25.46 -3.30 4.41
CA THR A 219 -25.79 -3.49 5.83
C THR A 219 -24.59 -3.83 6.70
N GLU A 220 -23.44 -4.10 6.11
CA GLU A 220 -22.19 -4.42 6.79
C GLU A 220 -21.35 -3.15 6.97
N ASN A 221 -20.43 -3.15 7.93
CA ASN A 221 -19.46 -2.07 8.15
C ASN A 221 -18.09 -2.62 8.58
N PHE A 222 -17.12 -1.74 8.75
CA PHE A 222 -15.75 -2.14 9.10
C PHE A 222 -15.66 -2.80 10.49
N PHE A 223 -16.51 -2.39 11.44
CA PHE A 223 -16.55 -3.03 12.76
C PHE A 223 -17.07 -4.46 12.68
N ASP A 224 -18.10 -4.72 11.85
CA ASP A 224 -18.60 -6.08 11.61
C ASP A 224 -17.51 -6.97 11.01
N LEU A 225 -16.73 -6.44 10.07
CA LEU A 225 -15.60 -7.14 9.47
C LEU A 225 -14.58 -7.57 10.52
N ILE A 226 -14.05 -6.64 11.33
CA ILE A 226 -12.98 -6.94 12.28
C ILE A 226 -13.47 -7.91 13.37
N LYS A 227 -14.72 -7.78 13.81
CA LYS A 227 -15.36 -8.70 14.76
C LYS A 227 -15.48 -10.10 14.18
N ALA A 228 -15.95 -10.23 12.94
CA ALA A 228 -16.10 -11.53 12.29
C ALA A 228 -14.73 -12.22 12.08
N LEU A 229 -13.70 -11.46 11.66
CA LEU A 229 -12.36 -11.99 11.49
C LEU A 229 -11.77 -12.51 12.80
N ASP A 230 -11.94 -11.79 13.90
CA ASP A 230 -11.44 -12.22 15.21
C ASP A 230 -12.15 -13.47 15.72
N LEU A 231 -13.47 -13.58 15.51
CA LEU A 231 -14.29 -14.68 16.04
C LEU A 231 -14.33 -15.93 15.15
N GLN A 232 -14.24 -15.78 13.81
CA GLN A 232 -14.51 -16.85 12.85
C GLN A 232 -13.25 -17.39 12.15
N THR A 233 -12.06 -16.87 12.51
CA THR A 233 -10.78 -17.33 11.97
C THR A 233 -9.82 -17.69 13.11
N THR A 234 -8.78 -18.45 12.80
CA THR A 234 -7.69 -18.80 13.73
C THR A 234 -6.44 -17.91 13.53
N MET A 235 -6.51 -16.93 12.60
CA MET A 235 -5.42 -16.02 12.31
C MET A 235 -4.89 -15.40 13.59
N GLN A 236 -3.57 -15.52 13.75
CA GLN A 236 -2.92 -15.09 14.99
C GLN A 236 -2.79 -13.58 15.09
N ARG A 237 -2.64 -12.90 13.93
CA ARG A 237 -2.45 -11.46 13.87
C ARG A 237 -3.18 -10.81 12.71
N PHE A 238 -3.88 -9.74 13.02
CA PHE A 238 -4.41 -8.79 12.03
C PHE A 238 -3.78 -7.42 12.23
N ARG A 239 -3.46 -6.76 11.11
CA ARG A 239 -3.12 -5.34 11.11
C ARG A 239 -4.06 -4.58 10.21
N ILE A 240 -4.55 -3.46 10.70
CA ILE A 240 -5.33 -2.51 9.94
C ILE A 240 -4.34 -1.61 9.17
N SER A 241 -4.53 -1.47 7.85
CA SER A 241 -3.80 -0.46 7.09
C SER A 241 -4.31 0.95 7.43
N SER A 242 -4.06 1.94 6.58
CA SER A 242 -4.50 3.32 6.83
C SER A 242 -6.01 3.42 7.01
N ILE A 243 -6.45 4.01 8.10
CA ILE A 243 -7.86 4.31 8.40
C ILE A 243 -8.01 5.79 8.72
N GLU A 244 -8.97 6.45 8.06
CA GLU A 244 -9.21 7.88 8.23
C GLU A 244 -9.66 8.22 9.67
N PRO A 245 -9.24 9.38 10.21
CA PRO A 245 -9.56 9.76 11.60
C PRO A 245 -11.04 9.77 11.95
N ASP A 246 -11.89 10.25 11.02
CA ASP A 246 -13.33 10.32 11.18
C ASP A 246 -14.03 8.95 11.11
N LEU A 247 -13.40 7.96 10.46
CA LEU A 247 -13.89 6.58 10.36
C LEU A 247 -13.34 5.65 11.48
N LEU A 248 -12.30 6.08 12.19
CA LEU A 248 -11.76 5.35 13.34
C LEU A 248 -12.58 5.66 14.59
N SER A 249 -13.65 4.90 14.81
CA SER A 249 -14.51 5.07 15.99
C SER A 249 -13.85 4.56 17.28
N LYS A 250 -14.31 5.05 18.45
CA LYS A 250 -13.88 4.51 19.76
C LYS A 250 -14.17 3.03 19.86
N GLN A 251 -15.30 2.56 19.34
CA GLN A 251 -15.68 1.14 19.33
C GLN A 251 -14.64 0.26 18.61
N ILE A 252 -14.08 0.73 17.49
CA ILE A 252 -13.00 0.02 16.78
C ILE A 252 -11.74 -0.03 17.64
N ILE A 253 -11.38 1.08 18.29
CA ILE A 253 -10.19 1.18 19.14
C ILE A 253 -10.32 0.25 20.35
N ASP A 254 -11.46 0.27 21.05
CA ASP A 254 -11.74 -0.58 22.21
C ASP A 254 -11.73 -2.07 21.84
N PHE A 255 -12.30 -2.39 20.68
CA PHE A 255 -12.24 -3.75 20.17
C PHE A 255 -10.79 -4.20 19.90
N CYS A 256 -9.98 -3.38 19.25
CA CYS A 256 -8.57 -3.71 19.01
C CYS A 256 -7.79 -3.86 20.32
N ALA A 257 -8.11 -3.07 21.34
CA ALA A 257 -7.47 -3.16 22.66
C ALA A 257 -7.78 -4.48 23.39
N SER A 258 -8.96 -5.05 23.16
CA SER A 258 -9.42 -6.30 23.83
C SER A 258 -9.30 -7.54 22.94
N SER A 259 -9.05 -7.38 21.64
CA SER A 259 -8.98 -8.48 20.68
C SER A 259 -7.76 -9.38 20.91
N ARG A 260 -7.96 -10.69 20.68
CA ARG A 260 -6.88 -11.68 20.71
C ARG A 260 -5.92 -11.55 19.53
N SER A 261 -6.39 -11.00 18.38
CA SER A 261 -5.67 -11.08 17.12
C SER A 261 -5.40 -9.72 16.46
N PHE A 262 -6.13 -8.65 16.79
CA PHE A 262 -5.84 -7.32 16.26
C PHE A 262 -4.67 -6.66 17.00
N MET A 263 -3.63 -6.36 16.23
CA MET A 263 -2.38 -5.84 16.80
C MET A 263 -2.48 -4.36 17.16
N PRO A 264 -1.79 -3.92 18.25
CA PRO A 264 -1.76 -2.52 18.72
C PRO A 264 -0.91 -1.67 17.77
N HIS A 265 -1.41 -1.48 16.55
CA HIS A 265 -0.77 -0.73 15.47
C HIS A 265 -1.82 0.03 14.68
N PHE A 266 -1.68 1.36 14.63
CA PHE A 266 -2.59 2.24 13.88
C PHE A 266 -1.81 3.12 12.92
N HIS A 267 -2.31 3.22 11.70
CA HIS A 267 -1.84 4.16 10.70
C HIS A 267 -3.02 5.09 10.35
N ILE A 268 -2.91 6.35 10.77
CA ILE A 268 -4.00 7.33 10.70
C ILE A 268 -3.51 8.52 9.87
N PRO A 269 -4.01 8.74 8.62
CA PRO A 269 -3.55 9.83 7.78
C PRO A 269 -3.98 11.19 8.36
N LEU A 270 -3.01 12.01 8.83
CA LEU A 270 -3.29 13.38 9.29
C LEU A 270 -3.30 14.39 8.14
N GLN A 271 -2.38 14.25 7.21
CA GLN A 271 -2.08 15.12 6.07
C GLN A 271 -1.53 16.49 6.44
N SER A 272 -2.08 17.21 7.41
CA SER A 272 -1.54 18.48 7.93
C SER A 272 -1.96 18.72 9.37
N GLY A 273 -1.11 19.32 10.18
CA GLY A 273 -1.43 19.79 11.53
C GLY A 273 -2.08 21.18 11.58
N SER A 274 -2.49 21.72 10.42
CA SER A 274 -3.20 23.00 10.30
C SER A 274 -4.62 22.77 9.77
N ASN A 275 -5.62 23.26 10.51
CA ASN A 275 -7.03 23.19 10.07
C ASN A 275 -7.28 24.01 8.79
N THR A 276 -6.55 25.10 8.57
CA THR A 276 -6.62 25.88 7.33
C THR A 276 -6.21 25.01 6.13
N VAL A 277 -5.09 24.30 6.25
CA VAL A 277 -4.58 23.42 5.18
C VAL A 277 -5.49 22.20 5.01
N LEU A 278 -5.96 21.57 6.09
CA LEU A 278 -6.91 20.44 6.03
C LEU A 278 -8.19 20.83 5.27
N LYS A 279 -8.71 22.03 5.49
CA LYS A 279 -9.87 22.56 4.76
C LYS A 279 -9.57 22.74 3.26
N LEU A 280 -8.40 23.27 2.91
CA LEU A 280 -7.96 23.39 1.52
C LEU A 280 -7.79 22.00 0.86
N MET A 281 -7.35 21.01 1.62
CA MET A 281 -7.23 19.62 1.19
C MET A 281 -8.59 18.91 1.05
N ASN A 282 -9.69 19.52 1.47
CA ASN A 282 -11.03 18.93 1.56
C ASN A 282 -11.05 17.68 2.46
N ARG A 283 -10.43 17.79 3.66
CA ARG A 283 -10.46 16.73 4.67
C ARG A 283 -11.73 16.82 5.52
N HIS A 284 -12.22 15.68 6.01
CA HIS A 284 -13.51 15.57 6.72
C HIS A 284 -13.33 15.57 8.26
N TYR A 285 -12.16 15.94 8.74
CA TYR A 285 -11.80 16.01 10.17
C TYR A 285 -10.91 17.22 10.42
N THR A 286 -10.82 17.61 11.68
CA THR A 286 -9.90 18.63 12.19
C THR A 286 -8.65 17.98 12.80
N ARG A 287 -7.62 18.78 13.06
CA ARG A 287 -6.44 18.29 13.80
C ARG A 287 -6.82 17.89 15.23
N GLU A 288 -7.81 18.52 15.83
CA GLU A 288 -8.35 18.21 17.16
C GLU A 288 -8.98 16.81 17.16
N ASP A 289 -9.79 16.47 16.15
CA ASP A 289 -10.36 15.12 16.00
C ASP A 289 -9.24 14.05 15.88
N PHE A 290 -8.18 14.36 15.16
CA PHE A 290 -7.02 13.48 15.06
C PHE A 290 -6.31 13.32 16.42
N ALA A 291 -6.07 14.43 17.14
CA ALA A 291 -5.44 14.41 18.47
C ALA A 291 -6.24 13.56 19.45
N ASP A 292 -7.57 13.72 19.47
CA ASP A 292 -8.46 12.94 20.33
C ASP A 292 -8.34 11.43 20.08
N LYS A 293 -8.21 11.01 18.79
CA LYS A 293 -7.98 9.61 18.46
C LYS A 293 -6.63 9.11 18.99
N VAL A 294 -5.57 9.87 18.75
CA VAL A 294 -4.21 9.52 19.21
C VAL A 294 -4.17 9.39 20.73
N LEU A 295 -4.72 10.36 21.45
CA LEU A 295 -4.74 10.36 22.91
C LEU A 295 -5.61 9.22 23.46
N TYR A 296 -6.76 8.95 22.83
CA TYR A 296 -7.61 7.83 23.21
C TYR A 296 -6.93 6.47 23.00
N ILE A 297 -6.30 6.25 21.82
CA ILE A 297 -5.53 5.01 21.59
C ILE A 297 -4.45 4.86 22.67
N ARG A 298 -3.72 5.93 22.97
CA ARG A 298 -2.64 5.90 23.95
C ARG A 298 -3.15 5.59 25.37
N SER A 299 -4.36 6.05 25.71
CA SER A 299 -4.96 5.79 27.04
C SER A 299 -5.37 4.32 27.21
N VAL A 300 -5.87 3.65 26.16
CA VAL A 300 -6.33 2.25 26.23
C VAL A 300 -5.27 1.24 25.81
N MET A 301 -4.31 1.67 24.99
CA MET A 301 -3.17 0.86 24.51
C MET A 301 -1.86 1.65 24.63
N PRO A 302 -1.24 1.74 25.83
CA PRO A 302 -0.05 2.58 26.07
C PRO A 302 1.15 2.27 25.15
N HIS A 303 1.30 1.02 24.70
CA HIS A 303 2.39 0.56 23.84
C HIS A 303 2.03 0.50 22.35
N ALA A 304 0.86 0.98 21.92
CA ALA A 304 0.45 0.94 20.53
C ALA A 304 1.40 1.77 19.64
N PHE A 305 1.74 1.25 18.48
CA PHE A 305 2.43 2.02 17.45
C PHE A 305 1.42 2.88 16.69
N ILE A 306 1.58 4.19 16.75
CA ILE A 306 0.71 5.14 16.05
C ILE A 306 1.54 5.88 15.01
N ALA A 307 1.24 5.66 13.74
CA ALA A 307 1.86 6.36 12.63
C ALA A 307 0.86 7.29 11.93
N CYS A 308 1.38 8.35 11.32
CA CYS A 308 0.56 9.23 10.48
C CYS A 308 1.27 9.60 9.18
N ASP A 309 0.47 9.99 8.18
CA ASP A 309 0.95 10.60 6.95
C ASP A 309 0.84 12.12 7.04
N VAL A 310 1.86 12.84 6.57
CA VAL A 310 1.87 14.31 6.50
C VAL A 310 2.45 14.76 5.17
N MET A 311 1.73 15.67 4.53
CA MET A 311 2.12 16.29 3.27
C MET A 311 2.67 17.69 3.54
N THR A 312 3.85 18.01 3.02
CA THR A 312 4.50 19.33 3.17
C THR A 312 4.41 20.15 1.91
N GLY A 313 4.21 21.45 2.05
CA GLY A 313 4.23 22.39 0.93
C GLY A 313 3.01 22.28 0.03
N PHE A 314 1.86 21.96 0.60
CA PHE A 314 0.58 22.02 -0.10
C PHE A 314 0.27 23.46 -0.53
N ASN A 315 -0.45 23.64 -1.64
CA ASN A 315 -0.81 24.98 -2.12
C ASN A 315 -1.62 25.71 -1.04
N GLY A 316 -1.18 26.95 -0.69
CA GLY A 316 -1.76 27.71 0.40
C GLY A 316 -1.18 27.45 1.79
N GLU A 317 -0.22 26.50 1.94
CA GLU A 317 0.51 26.32 3.20
C GLU A 317 1.52 27.44 3.40
N SER A 318 1.17 28.46 4.21
CA SER A 318 2.13 29.49 4.61
C SER A 318 3.17 28.98 5.61
N GLU A 319 4.20 29.77 5.91
CA GLU A 319 5.18 29.43 6.94
C GLU A 319 4.52 29.27 8.32
N LYS A 320 3.56 30.12 8.64
CA LYS A 320 2.77 30.03 9.89
C LYS A 320 2.02 28.70 9.98
N GLU A 321 1.37 28.26 8.89
CA GLU A 321 0.62 27.00 8.87
C GLU A 321 1.57 25.79 8.98
N PHE A 322 2.75 25.87 8.36
CA PHE A 322 3.77 24.84 8.51
C PHE A 322 4.29 24.75 9.95
N GLN A 323 4.58 25.89 10.60
CA GLN A 323 5.03 25.90 11.99
C GLN A 323 3.95 25.33 12.93
N LEU A 324 2.68 25.69 12.74
CA LEU A 324 1.57 25.09 13.47
C LEU A 324 1.53 23.55 13.31
N CYS A 325 1.84 23.05 12.11
CA CYS A 325 1.91 21.61 11.86
C CYS A 325 3.07 20.97 12.64
N VAL A 326 4.24 21.58 12.64
CA VAL A 326 5.42 21.10 13.39
C VAL A 326 5.12 21.04 14.89
N ASP A 327 4.59 22.12 15.46
CA ASP A 327 4.27 22.21 16.88
C ASP A 327 3.22 21.19 17.30
N PHE A 328 2.18 21.03 16.48
CA PHE A 328 1.12 20.04 16.68
C PHE A 328 1.67 18.61 16.68
N LEU A 329 2.45 18.25 15.67
CA LEU A 329 3.06 16.92 15.58
C LEU A 329 4.03 16.65 16.74
N ASN A 330 4.78 17.68 17.16
CA ASN A 330 5.70 17.55 18.28
C ASN A 330 4.98 17.28 19.61
N SER A 331 3.79 17.85 19.82
CA SER A 331 3.00 17.69 21.05
C SER A 331 2.34 16.31 21.18
N LEU A 332 2.17 15.56 20.09
CA LEU A 332 1.41 14.30 20.12
C LEU A 332 2.29 13.07 20.42
N PRO A 333 1.79 12.08 21.17
CA PRO A 333 2.50 10.83 21.47
C PRO A 333 2.40 9.81 20.31
N ILE A 334 2.75 10.22 19.08
CA ILE A 334 2.85 9.38 17.91
C ILE A 334 4.25 8.77 17.78
N ALA A 335 4.33 7.59 17.17
CA ALA A 335 5.58 6.84 17.01
C ALA A 335 6.31 7.17 15.69
N PHE A 336 5.58 7.52 14.62
CA PHE A 336 6.19 7.73 13.32
C PHE A 336 5.38 8.65 12.41
N ILE A 337 6.08 9.42 11.58
CA ILE A 337 5.48 10.32 10.58
C ILE A 337 6.01 9.93 9.21
N HIS A 338 5.12 9.50 8.32
CA HIS A 338 5.42 9.38 6.90
C HIS A 338 5.30 10.75 6.25
N VAL A 339 6.42 11.32 5.83
CA VAL A 339 6.48 12.69 5.27
C VAL A 339 6.56 12.62 3.76
N PHE A 340 5.66 13.33 3.09
CA PHE A 340 5.60 13.44 1.63
C PHE A 340 5.61 14.91 1.21
N PRO A 341 6.53 15.34 0.32
CA PRO A 341 6.39 16.63 -0.32
C PRO A 341 5.18 16.61 -1.27
N TYR A 342 4.39 17.67 -1.27
CA TYR A 342 3.28 17.81 -2.20
C TYR A 342 3.77 17.69 -3.65
N SER A 343 3.07 16.88 -4.43
CA SER A 343 3.31 16.69 -5.85
C SER A 343 2.16 17.30 -6.65
N ASP A 344 2.45 18.34 -7.41
CA ASP A 344 1.44 18.96 -8.26
C ASP A 344 0.82 17.92 -9.22
N ARG A 345 -0.51 17.96 -9.33
CA ARG A 345 -1.27 17.11 -10.21
C ARG A 345 -2.15 18.00 -11.10
N PRO A 346 -1.88 18.03 -12.41
CA PRO A 346 -2.74 18.71 -13.35
C PRO A 346 -4.18 18.24 -13.19
N ASP A 347 -5.13 19.12 -13.44
CA ASP A 347 -6.58 18.85 -13.41
C ASP A 347 -7.19 18.53 -12.04
N THR A 348 -6.38 18.46 -10.97
CA THR A 348 -6.92 18.38 -9.61
C THR A 348 -7.42 19.75 -9.11
N LYS A 349 -8.35 19.72 -8.14
CA LYS A 349 -8.82 20.97 -7.50
C LYS A 349 -7.66 21.71 -6.82
N ALA A 350 -6.69 20.97 -6.30
CA ALA A 350 -5.51 21.55 -5.62
C ALA A 350 -4.62 22.36 -6.55
N ASP A 351 -4.53 22.03 -7.84
CA ASP A 351 -3.73 22.79 -8.80
C ASP A 351 -4.23 24.24 -9.00
N LYS A 352 -5.52 24.46 -8.75
CA LYS A 352 -6.19 25.77 -8.85
C LYS A 352 -6.10 26.60 -7.55
N ILE A 353 -5.60 26.02 -6.45
CA ILE A 353 -5.46 26.73 -5.18
C ILE A 353 -4.27 27.70 -5.28
N PRO A 354 -4.45 28.99 -4.92
CA PRO A 354 -3.37 29.98 -4.94
C PRO A 354 -2.34 29.69 -3.86
N GLY A 355 -1.18 30.33 -3.96
CA GLY A 355 -0.11 30.18 -2.96
C GLY A 355 0.72 28.92 -3.17
N LYS A 356 1.12 28.63 -4.42
CA LYS A 356 2.02 27.50 -4.74
C LYS A 356 3.33 27.65 -3.96
N VAL A 357 3.68 26.61 -3.20
CA VAL A 357 4.92 26.54 -2.45
C VAL A 357 6.06 26.08 -3.37
N PRO A 358 7.19 26.80 -3.44
CA PRO A 358 8.33 26.42 -4.27
C PRO A 358 8.89 25.03 -3.90
N VAL A 359 9.38 24.28 -4.89
CA VAL A 359 9.85 22.88 -4.69
C VAL A 359 10.96 22.79 -3.64
N HIS A 360 11.90 23.75 -3.61
CA HIS A 360 12.96 23.77 -2.61
C HIS A 360 12.42 23.98 -1.19
N VAL A 361 11.38 24.80 -1.01
CA VAL A 361 10.71 24.99 0.29
C VAL A 361 9.98 23.72 0.71
N ARG A 362 9.27 23.05 -0.22
CA ARG A 362 8.63 21.73 0.07
C ARG A 362 9.66 20.73 0.59
N LYS A 363 10.85 20.69 -0.03
CA LYS A 363 11.95 19.82 0.40
C LYS A 363 12.47 20.21 1.79
N GLN A 364 12.74 21.49 2.04
CA GLN A 364 13.19 21.97 3.36
C GLN A 364 12.19 21.58 4.47
N ARG A 365 10.88 21.81 4.23
CA ARG A 365 9.82 21.42 5.16
C ARG A 365 9.77 19.91 5.37
N SER A 366 9.95 19.13 4.30
CA SER A 366 10.03 17.66 4.42
C SER A 366 11.22 17.22 5.27
N ASP A 367 12.38 17.84 5.09
CA ASP A 367 13.58 17.52 5.85
C ASP A 367 13.38 17.80 7.36
N VAL A 368 12.73 18.91 7.72
CA VAL A 368 12.36 19.24 9.11
C VAL A 368 11.46 18.16 9.72
N LEU A 369 10.36 17.79 9.03
CA LEU A 369 9.45 16.77 9.54
C LEU A 369 10.06 15.36 9.55
N GLN A 370 10.99 15.05 8.64
CA GLN A 370 11.72 13.79 8.66
C GLN A 370 12.64 13.68 9.88
N GLN A 371 13.27 14.80 10.30
CA GLN A 371 14.06 14.82 11.54
C GLN A 371 13.15 14.62 12.76
N LEU A 372 12.00 15.29 12.81
CA LEU A 372 11.01 15.07 13.86
C LEU A 372 10.53 13.61 13.89
N SER A 373 10.27 13.02 12.72
CA SER A 373 9.86 11.61 12.60
C SER A 373 10.92 10.65 13.15
N LYS A 374 12.20 10.89 12.84
CA LYS A 374 13.32 10.10 13.38
C LYS A 374 13.39 10.19 14.90
N LYS A 375 13.27 11.40 15.44
CA LYS A 375 13.22 11.61 16.90
C LYS A 375 12.08 10.83 17.52
N LYS A 376 10.84 10.99 17.02
CA LYS A 376 9.66 10.30 17.57
C LYS A 376 9.77 8.77 17.47
N LYS A 377 10.33 8.26 16.38
CA LYS A 377 10.59 6.83 16.25
C LYS A 377 11.54 6.35 17.35
N ARG A 378 12.64 7.06 17.54
CA ARG A 378 13.62 6.75 18.58
C ARG A 378 12.99 6.82 19.98
N ASP A 379 12.30 7.90 20.31
CA ASP A 379 11.60 8.07 21.59
C ASP A 379 10.62 6.90 21.86
N PHE A 380 9.90 6.44 20.80
CA PHE A 380 9.00 5.30 20.92
C PHE A 380 9.76 3.98 21.17
N TYR A 381 10.88 3.76 20.49
CA TYR A 381 11.70 2.56 20.73
C TYR A 381 12.30 2.58 22.14
N GLU A 382 12.83 3.71 22.58
CA GLU A 382 13.38 3.87 23.94
C GLU A 382 12.31 3.65 25.02
N SER A 383 11.08 4.13 24.81
CA SER A 383 9.96 3.91 25.75
C SER A 383 9.50 2.45 25.84
N ASN A 384 9.93 1.60 24.91
CA ASN A 384 9.63 0.18 24.88
C ASN A 384 10.81 -0.71 25.31
N ILE A 385 11.89 -0.14 25.85
CA ILE A 385 12.95 -0.94 26.49
C ILE A 385 12.36 -1.70 27.66
N GLY A 386 12.58 -3.01 27.71
CA GLY A 386 12.00 -3.91 28.71
C GLY A 386 10.61 -4.47 28.36
N TYR A 387 10.02 -4.03 27.23
CA TYR A 387 8.76 -4.60 26.75
C TYR A 387 8.95 -6.08 26.38
N THR A 388 8.01 -6.91 26.81
CA THR A 388 7.95 -8.32 26.41
C THR A 388 6.88 -8.46 25.33
N GLY A 389 7.31 -8.64 24.09
CA GLY A 389 6.44 -8.70 22.91
C GLY A 389 6.48 -10.04 22.21
N LYS A 390 5.43 -10.34 21.47
CA LYS A 390 5.42 -11.49 20.55
C LYS A 390 6.05 -11.05 19.24
N ILE A 391 7.09 -11.72 18.76
CA ILE A 391 7.83 -11.39 17.53
C ILE A 391 7.46 -12.37 16.44
N LEU A 392 6.93 -11.89 15.32
CA LEU A 392 6.81 -12.69 14.09
C LEU A 392 8.09 -12.54 13.27
N TRP A 393 8.80 -13.65 13.09
CA TRP A 393 10.06 -13.70 12.35
C TRP A 393 9.81 -13.82 10.84
N GLU A 394 10.54 -13.02 10.06
CA GLU A 394 10.45 -13.04 8.59
C GLU A 394 11.16 -14.26 8.02
N GLU A 395 10.69 -14.75 6.87
CA GLU A 395 11.25 -15.93 6.19
C GLU A 395 12.59 -15.64 5.51
N THR A 396 12.96 -14.37 5.36
CA THR A 396 14.17 -13.95 4.66
C THR A 396 15.25 -13.48 5.61
N SER A 397 16.50 -13.71 5.23
CA SER A 397 17.68 -13.17 5.93
C SER A 397 18.46 -12.23 5.03
N LYS A 398 19.20 -11.31 5.65
CA LYS A 398 20.13 -10.43 4.96
C LYS A 398 21.46 -10.44 5.71
N ASN A 399 22.53 -10.85 5.05
CA ASN A 399 23.87 -10.93 5.64
C ASN A 399 23.93 -11.79 6.93
N GLY A 400 23.21 -12.91 6.97
CA GLY A 400 23.18 -13.79 8.15
C GLY A 400 22.35 -13.25 9.33
N ILE A 401 21.58 -12.20 9.12
CA ILE A 401 20.67 -11.61 10.13
C ILE A 401 19.23 -11.77 9.65
N MET A 402 18.39 -12.31 10.53
CA MET A 402 16.94 -12.32 10.31
C MET A 402 16.28 -11.16 11.06
N TYR A 403 15.12 -10.76 10.55
CA TYR A 403 14.32 -9.68 11.14
C TYR A 403 12.94 -10.18 11.49
N GLY A 404 12.31 -9.50 12.43
CA GLY A 404 10.94 -9.74 12.82
C GLY A 404 10.25 -8.46 13.27
N PHE A 405 8.93 -8.56 13.48
CA PHE A 405 8.14 -7.47 14.02
C PHE A 405 7.37 -7.94 15.25
N SER A 406 7.43 -7.12 16.30
CA SER A 406 6.59 -7.32 17.48
C SER A 406 5.12 -7.08 17.16
N ASP A 407 4.26 -7.46 18.10
CA ASP A 407 2.83 -7.13 18.05
C ASP A 407 2.58 -5.62 17.90
N ASN A 408 3.30 -4.77 18.63
CA ASN A 408 3.26 -3.31 18.51
C ASN A 408 4.22 -2.72 17.45
N TYR A 409 4.60 -3.50 16.45
CA TYR A 409 5.32 -3.08 15.25
C TYR A 409 6.78 -2.61 15.45
N LEU A 410 7.42 -2.95 16.56
CA LEU A 410 8.85 -2.73 16.73
C LEU A 410 9.62 -3.72 15.87
N ARG A 411 10.63 -3.24 15.16
CA ARG A 411 11.53 -4.09 14.38
C ARG A 411 12.58 -4.72 15.30
N VAL A 412 12.78 -6.01 15.13
CA VAL A 412 13.72 -6.80 15.92
C VAL A 412 14.65 -7.53 14.97
N SER A 413 15.90 -7.72 15.35
CA SER A 413 16.90 -8.48 14.60
C SER A 413 17.62 -9.48 15.50
N ARG A 414 18.10 -10.57 14.90
CA ARG A 414 18.96 -11.56 15.52
C ARG A 414 19.77 -12.31 14.46
N PRO A 415 20.82 -13.08 14.83
CA PRO A 415 21.43 -14.04 13.93
C PRO A 415 20.39 -14.97 13.30
N PHE A 416 20.58 -15.33 12.04
CA PHE A 416 19.64 -16.18 11.31
C PHE A 416 19.52 -17.56 11.93
N ASP A 417 18.28 -18.00 12.14
CA ASP A 417 17.93 -19.35 12.59
C ASP A 417 16.73 -19.83 11.75
N ASP A 418 16.93 -20.85 10.95
CA ASP A 418 15.93 -21.42 10.04
C ASP A 418 14.68 -21.94 10.76
N LYS A 419 14.84 -22.43 12.01
CA LYS A 419 13.75 -22.92 12.85
C LYS A 419 12.77 -21.81 13.26
N LEU A 420 13.22 -20.57 13.20
CA LEU A 420 12.39 -19.42 13.57
C LEU A 420 11.67 -18.80 12.38
N MET A 421 11.98 -19.17 11.14
CA MET A 421 11.28 -18.66 9.97
C MET A 421 9.76 -18.84 10.11
N ASN A 422 9.02 -17.78 9.83
CA ASN A 422 7.55 -17.74 9.95
C ASN A 422 7.03 -18.25 11.31
N SER A 423 7.80 -18.08 12.37
CA SER A 423 7.41 -18.43 13.74
C SER A 423 7.09 -17.19 14.58
N ILE A 424 6.34 -17.38 15.65
CA ILE A 424 6.09 -16.33 16.64
C ILE A 424 6.72 -16.76 17.96
N THR A 425 7.68 -15.96 18.45
CA THR A 425 8.30 -16.15 19.77
C THR A 425 7.95 -14.98 20.70
N THR A 426 8.06 -15.21 22.00
CA THR A 426 7.91 -14.16 23.02
C THR A 426 9.29 -13.75 23.50
N GLU A 427 9.63 -12.48 23.31
CA GLU A 427 10.97 -11.97 23.59
C GLU A 427 10.89 -10.69 24.44
N LYS A 428 11.85 -10.52 25.35
CA LYS A 428 12.05 -9.27 26.08
C LYS A 428 13.00 -8.37 25.30
N LEU A 429 12.55 -7.17 24.96
CA LEU A 429 13.31 -6.22 24.15
C LEU A 429 14.16 -5.32 25.07
N SER A 430 15.47 -5.53 25.10
CA SER A 430 16.39 -4.78 25.99
C SER A 430 17.37 -3.91 25.22
N ASP A 431 17.97 -4.44 24.15
CA ASP A 431 19.12 -3.82 23.50
C ASP A 431 18.69 -3.15 22.19
N LEU A 432 18.98 -1.85 22.06
CA LEU A 432 18.73 -1.09 20.85
C LEU A 432 19.99 -0.94 20.00
N SER A 433 19.80 -0.94 18.67
CA SER A 433 20.85 -0.53 17.73
C SER A 433 21.36 0.88 18.04
N PRO A 434 22.60 1.23 17.63
CA PRO A 434 23.15 2.59 17.83
C PRO A 434 22.25 3.68 17.24
N GLU A 435 21.55 3.39 16.15
CA GLU A 435 20.59 4.27 15.50
C GLU A 435 19.27 4.39 16.26
N GLY A 436 19.00 3.50 17.22
CA GLY A 436 17.79 3.51 18.06
C GLY A 436 16.52 3.14 17.30
N ASP A 437 16.61 2.26 16.31
CA ASP A 437 15.49 1.95 15.43
C ASP A 437 15.25 0.45 15.19
N ILE A 438 16.03 -0.41 15.82
CA ILE A 438 15.92 -1.87 15.81
C ILE A 438 16.33 -2.41 17.17
N PHE A 439 15.55 -3.35 17.75
CA PHE A 439 15.99 -4.16 18.87
C PHE A 439 16.88 -5.31 18.40
N ILE A 440 17.92 -5.61 19.16
CA ILE A 440 18.90 -6.67 18.88
C ILE A 440 18.74 -7.78 19.94
N LEU A 441 18.56 -9.03 19.50
CA LEU A 441 18.46 -10.22 20.34
C LEU A 441 19.60 -11.18 20.11
#